data_4e6978ebbfb90070360944752e056b60
#
_entry.id   4e6978ebbfb90070360944752e056b60
#
_cell.length_a   1.000
_cell.length_b   1.000
_cell.length_c   1.000
_cell.angle_alpha   90.00
_cell.angle_beta   90.00
_cell.angle_gamma   90.00
#
_symmetry.space_group_name_H-M   'P 1'
#
loop_
_entity.id
_entity.type
_entity.pdbx_description
1 polymer ?
#
loop_
_entity_poly.entity_id
_entity_poly.type
_entity_poly.pdbx_seq_one_letter_code
_entity_poly.pdbx_strand_id
1 'polypeptide(L)'
;NAYRDVQIAFANEVALVAEAAGGDVWKVRELVNKSPGRQMHLPGAGVGGHCIPKDPWLLVHGAEEKGVKLRLIPAARSVNDSMPLHMVKLLEDALAKDGTPILDARIAVLGYAYLEDSDDTRNSPTRALVARLYELGAQPVIHDPWIAEYNGDVYEKVKGCDAAVVMVAHSEYKELDLNKLKSVLASP
;
A
#
# COMPACT_ATOMS: atom_id res chain seq x y z
N ASN A 1 1.66 16.73 10.83
CA ASN A 1 1.37 15.34 10.48
C ASN A 1 -0.11 15.14 10.10
N ALA A 2 -1.10 15.65 10.91
CA ALA A 2 -2.52 15.54 10.58
C ALA A 2 -2.87 16.18 9.21
N TYR A 3 -2.28 17.33 8.87
CA TYR A 3 -2.46 17.96 7.57
C TYR A 3 -1.95 17.06 6.42
N ARG A 4 -0.76 16.50 6.58
CA ARG A 4 -0.18 15.59 5.59
C ARG A 4 -1.01 14.32 5.41
N ASP A 5 -1.53 13.79 6.50
CA ASP A 5 -2.42 12.62 6.51
C ASP A 5 -3.70 12.86 5.69
N VAL A 6 -4.34 14.03 5.88
CA VAL A 6 -5.50 14.45 5.09
C VAL A 6 -5.16 14.59 3.60
N GLN A 7 -3.99 15.16 3.27
CA GLN A 7 -3.56 15.30 1.88
C GLN A 7 -3.31 13.96 1.20
N ILE A 8 -2.75 12.98 1.93
CA ILE A 8 -2.55 11.62 1.42
C ILE A 8 -3.89 10.92 1.24
N ALA A 9 -4.80 11.03 2.21
CA ALA A 9 -6.13 10.46 2.11
C ALA A 9 -6.91 10.99 0.90
N PHE A 10 -6.83 12.30 0.62
CA PHE A 10 -7.41 12.89 -0.58
C PHE A 10 -6.84 12.25 -1.86
N ALA A 11 -5.51 12.07 -1.92
CA ALA A 11 -4.87 11.44 -3.08
C ALA A 11 -5.32 9.97 -3.24
N ASN A 12 -5.48 9.23 -2.14
CA ASN A 12 -5.96 7.86 -2.14
C ASN A 12 -7.42 7.78 -2.63
N GLU A 13 -8.33 8.64 -2.14
CA GLU A 13 -9.72 8.66 -2.64
C GLU A 13 -9.78 9.00 -4.14
N VAL A 14 -8.97 9.94 -4.62
CA VAL A 14 -8.90 10.25 -6.06
C VAL A 14 -8.39 9.05 -6.86
N ALA A 15 -7.47 8.26 -6.30
CA ALA A 15 -7.01 7.03 -6.95
C ALA A 15 -8.14 5.99 -7.06
N LEU A 16 -8.92 5.77 -6.00
CA LEU A 16 -10.07 4.87 -6.02
C LEU A 16 -11.12 5.28 -7.05
N VAL A 17 -11.39 6.60 -7.15
CA VAL A 17 -12.33 7.14 -8.17
C VAL A 17 -11.78 6.95 -9.58
N ALA A 18 -10.50 7.25 -9.80
CA ALA A 18 -9.85 7.09 -11.11
C ALA A 18 -9.88 5.63 -11.55
N GLU A 19 -9.57 4.71 -10.67
CA GLU A 19 -9.63 3.26 -10.93
C GLU A 19 -11.05 2.81 -11.29
N ALA A 20 -12.05 3.18 -10.50
CA ALA A 20 -13.45 2.84 -10.76
C ALA A 20 -13.98 3.42 -12.09
N ALA A 21 -13.45 4.56 -12.52
CA ALA A 21 -13.79 5.22 -13.79
C ALA A 21 -12.93 4.74 -14.99
N GLY A 22 -12.00 3.81 -14.79
CA GLY A 22 -11.03 3.40 -15.83
C GLY A 22 -10.06 4.51 -16.21
N GLY A 23 -9.80 5.46 -15.32
CA GLY A 23 -8.90 6.59 -15.50
C GLY A 23 -7.49 6.34 -14.95
N ASP A 24 -6.61 7.31 -15.18
CA ASP A 24 -5.23 7.29 -14.71
C ASP A 24 -5.01 8.37 -13.64
N VAL A 25 -4.87 7.97 -12.38
CA VAL A 25 -4.62 8.88 -11.25
C VAL A 25 -3.32 9.65 -11.38
N TRP A 26 -2.31 9.08 -12.02
CA TRP A 26 -1.02 9.76 -12.22
C TRP A 26 -1.19 10.97 -13.16
N LYS A 27 -2.02 10.81 -14.18
CA LYS A 27 -2.39 11.91 -15.10
C LYS A 27 -3.24 12.97 -14.39
N VAL A 28 -4.20 12.55 -13.57
CA VAL A 28 -5.00 13.47 -12.74
C VAL A 28 -4.08 14.28 -11.83
N ARG A 29 -3.16 13.61 -11.12
CA ARG A 29 -2.18 14.27 -10.24
C ARG A 29 -1.29 15.26 -11.01
N GLU A 30 -0.77 14.88 -12.18
CA GLU A 30 0.02 15.76 -13.04
C GLU A 30 -0.75 17.04 -13.38
N LEU A 31 -2.01 16.90 -13.80
CA LEU A 31 -2.86 18.04 -14.16
C LEU A 31 -3.18 18.94 -12.96
N VAL A 32 -3.49 18.36 -11.81
CA VAL A 32 -3.74 19.11 -10.57
C VAL A 32 -2.50 19.92 -10.20
N ASN A 33 -1.32 19.31 -10.26
CA ASN A 33 -0.06 19.93 -9.84
C ASN A 33 0.47 20.98 -10.82
N LYS A 34 -0.08 21.07 -12.05
CA LYS A 34 0.18 22.18 -12.98
C LYS A 34 -0.48 23.50 -12.55
N SER A 35 -1.52 23.43 -11.71
CA SER A 35 -2.21 24.63 -11.24
C SER A 35 -1.42 25.29 -10.09
N PRO A 36 -1.14 26.61 -10.15
CA PRO A 36 -0.44 27.31 -9.08
C PRO A 36 -1.09 27.10 -7.72
N GLY A 37 -0.27 26.85 -6.69
CA GLY A 37 -0.72 26.66 -5.30
C GLY A 37 -1.41 25.32 -5.00
N ARG A 38 -1.45 24.40 -5.94
CA ARG A 38 -1.98 23.05 -5.76
C ARG A 38 -0.86 22.02 -5.77
N GLN A 39 -0.86 21.13 -4.79
CA GLN A 39 0.09 20.02 -4.72
C GLN A 39 -0.62 18.79 -4.16
N MET A 40 -1.05 17.92 -5.06
CA MET A 40 -1.62 16.61 -4.70
C MET A 40 -0.50 15.63 -4.39
N HIS A 41 -0.57 14.95 -3.24
CA HIS A 41 0.35 13.88 -2.87
C HIS A 41 0.27 12.69 -3.82
N LEU A 42 1.22 11.77 -3.68
CA LEU A 42 1.15 10.45 -4.32
C LEU A 42 0.13 9.60 -3.58
N PRO A 43 -0.80 8.92 -4.26
CA PRO A 43 -1.57 7.85 -3.68
C PRO A 43 -0.67 6.64 -3.39
N GLY A 44 -1.10 5.76 -2.50
CA GLY A 44 -0.31 4.57 -2.16
C GLY A 44 -1.09 3.54 -1.35
N ALA A 45 -0.39 2.48 -0.98
CA ALA A 45 -0.95 1.32 -0.30
C ALA A 45 -1.26 1.53 1.20
N GLY A 46 -1.25 2.75 1.68
CA GLY A 46 -1.50 3.13 3.06
C GLY A 46 -0.41 4.02 3.63
N VAL A 47 -0.52 4.37 4.91
CA VAL A 47 0.39 5.28 5.60
C VAL A 47 0.94 4.63 6.86
N GLY A 48 2.26 4.45 6.91
CA GLY A 48 2.97 3.88 8.03
C GLY A 48 3.83 4.91 8.80
N GLY A 49 4.74 4.38 9.59
CA GLY A 49 5.65 5.16 10.42
C GLY A 49 5.07 5.50 11.79
N HIS A 50 5.82 6.31 12.53
CA HIS A 50 5.46 6.62 13.93
C HIS A 50 4.51 7.81 14.06
N CYS A 51 4.73 8.88 13.30
CA CYS A 51 4.06 10.16 13.53
C CYS A 51 2.70 10.25 12.84
N ILE A 52 2.63 9.97 11.52
CA ILE A 52 1.40 10.20 10.76
C ILE A 52 0.24 9.31 11.24
N PRO A 53 0.41 8.01 11.53
CA PRO A 53 -0.69 7.19 12.06
C PRO A 53 -1.17 7.60 13.46
N LYS A 54 -0.34 8.28 14.26
CA LYS A 54 -0.63 8.61 15.67
C LYS A 54 -1.07 10.06 15.88
N ASP A 55 -0.35 11.04 15.32
CA ASP A 55 -0.54 12.46 15.65
C ASP A 55 -1.93 13.01 15.31
N PRO A 56 -2.62 12.54 14.24
CA PRO A 56 -4.01 12.91 14.00
C PRO A 56 -4.93 12.59 15.18
N TRP A 57 -4.73 11.43 15.83
CA TRP A 57 -5.53 11.02 16.99
C TRP A 57 -5.22 11.86 18.24
N LEU A 58 -3.97 12.31 18.42
CA LEU A 58 -3.64 13.26 19.48
C LEU A 58 -4.38 14.60 19.31
N LEU A 59 -4.49 15.06 18.05
CA LEU A 59 -5.26 16.28 17.74
C LEU A 59 -6.76 16.07 17.96
N VAL A 60 -7.31 14.92 17.59
CA VAL A 60 -8.72 14.57 17.85
C VAL A 60 -8.99 14.57 19.35
N HIS A 61 -8.16 13.89 20.13
CA HIS A 61 -8.31 13.84 21.60
C HIS A 61 -8.27 15.23 22.24
N GLY A 62 -7.26 16.05 21.89
CA GLY A 62 -7.16 17.42 22.43
C GLY A 62 -8.33 18.33 22.02
N ALA A 63 -8.94 18.11 20.84
CA ALA A 63 -10.13 18.83 20.42
C ALA A 63 -11.38 18.40 21.21
N GLU A 64 -11.54 17.10 21.46
CA GLU A 64 -12.65 16.54 22.25
C GLU A 64 -12.64 17.06 23.69
N GLU A 65 -11.47 17.20 24.33
CA GLU A 65 -11.32 17.82 25.64
C GLU A 65 -11.83 19.29 25.69
N LYS A 66 -11.88 19.95 24.54
CA LYS A 66 -12.41 21.31 24.37
C LYS A 66 -13.84 21.34 23.83
N GLY A 67 -14.50 20.19 23.72
CA GLY A 67 -15.86 20.07 23.20
C GLY A 67 -15.95 20.25 21.66
N VAL A 68 -14.84 20.17 20.94
CA VAL A 68 -14.81 20.27 19.46
C VAL A 68 -14.74 18.88 18.83
N LYS A 69 -15.78 18.50 18.10
CA LYS A 69 -15.81 17.23 17.36
C LYS A 69 -15.22 17.41 15.96
N LEU A 70 -14.07 16.81 15.72
CA LEU A 70 -13.44 16.77 14.40
C LEU A 70 -14.10 15.69 13.51
N ARG A 71 -14.22 15.96 12.23
CA ARG A 71 -14.80 15.03 11.23
C ARG A 71 -13.80 14.63 10.14
N LEU A 72 -13.08 15.59 9.59
CA LEU A 72 -12.17 15.38 8.46
C LEU A 72 -10.98 14.50 8.85
N ILE A 73 -10.37 14.74 10.00
CA ILE A 73 -9.16 14.04 10.42
C ILE A 73 -9.41 12.54 10.67
N PRO A 74 -10.46 12.12 11.43
CA PRO A 74 -10.80 10.71 11.55
C PRO A 74 -11.18 10.05 10.21
N ALA A 75 -11.89 10.77 9.34
CA ALA A 75 -12.23 10.25 8.00
C ALA A 75 -10.97 10.00 7.16
N ALA A 76 -10.02 10.94 7.16
CA ALA A 76 -8.75 10.78 6.45
C ALA A 76 -7.96 9.56 6.97
N ARG A 77 -7.90 9.36 8.30
CA ARG A 77 -7.29 8.15 8.86
C ARG A 77 -7.98 6.87 8.38
N SER A 78 -9.32 6.86 8.37
CA SER A 78 -10.09 5.70 7.89
C SER A 78 -9.78 5.37 6.43
N VAL A 79 -9.66 6.38 5.57
CA VAL A 79 -9.27 6.19 4.16
C VAL A 79 -7.86 5.58 4.08
N ASN A 80 -6.86 6.18 4.73
CA ASN A 80 -5.48 5.70 4.68
C ASN A 80 -5.32 4.29 5.26
N ASP A 81 -6.04 3.98 6.34
CA ASP A 81 -6.02 2.66 6.97
C ASP A 81 -6.74 1.58 6.13
N SER A 82 -7.63 1.96 5.22
CA SER A 82 -8.30 1.03 4.31
C SER A 82 -7.47 0.64 3.08
N MET A 83 -6.44 1.41 2.73
CA MET A 83 -5.67 1.19 1.50
C MET A 83 -4.96 -0.16 1.42
N PRO A 84 -4.38 -0.73 2.51
CA PRO A 84 -3.82 -2.08 2.45
C PRO A 84 -4.85 -3.15 2.09
N LEU A 85 -6.11 -2.98 2.54
CA LEU A 85 -7.20 -3.90 2.21
C LEU A 85 -7.66 -3.72 0.74
N HIS A 86 -7.59 -2.50 0.22
CA HIS A 86 -7.80 -2.25 -1.21
C HIS A 86 -6.75 -2.98 -2.05
N MET A 87 -5.47 -3.01 -1.63
CA MET A 87 -4.42 -3.79 -2.31
C MET A 87 -4.74 -5.30 -2.32
N VAL A 88 -5.31 -5.83 -1.22
CA VAL A 88 -5.78 -7.22 -1.19
C VAL A 88 -6.90 -7.44 -2.21
N LYS A 89 -7.86 -6.51 -2.30
CA LYS A 89 -8.93 -6.60 -3.30
C LYS A 89 -8.39 -6.62 -4.73
N LEU A 90 -7.41 -5.78 -5.05
CA LEU A 90 -6.76 -5.79 -6.37
C LEU A 90 -6.09 -7.13 -6.67
N LEU A 91 -5.47 -7.76 -5.67
CA LEU A 91 -4.90 -9.11 -5.78
C LEU A 91 -5.99 -10.16 -6.05
N GLU A 92 -7.09 -10.14 -5.28
CA GLU A 92 -8.22 -11.06 -5.50
C GLU A 92 -8.79 -10.90 -6.92
N ASP A 93 -8.99 -9.66 -7.38
CA ASP A 93 -9.49 -9.35 -8.73
C ASP A 93 -8.50 -9.81 -9.83
N ALA A 94 -7.19 -9.72 -9.59
CA ALA A 94 -6.17 -10.20 -10.51
C ALA A 94 -6.14 -11.73 -10.58
N LEU A 95 -6.09 -12.41 -9.44
CA LEU A 95 -6.11 -13.87 -9.35
C LEU A 95 -7.39 -14.47 -9.97
N ALA A 96 -8.54 -13.82 -9.75
CA ALA A 96 -9.82 -14.27 -10.30
C ALA A 96 -9.86 -14.24 -11.82
N LYS A 97 -9.16 -13.29 -12.48
CA LYS A 97 -9.04 -13.24 -13.95
C LYS A 97 -8.33 -14.45 -14.51
N ASP A 98 -7.39 -15.02 -13.77
CA ASP A 98 -6.63 -16.21 -14.14
C ASP A 98 -7.27 -17.50 -13.60
N GLY A 99 -8.44 -17.39 -12.95
CA GLY A 99 -9.16 -18.53 -12.37
C GLY A 99 -8.52 -19.12 -11.13
N THR A 100 -7.55 -18.41 -10.51
CA THR A 100 -6.85 -18.85 -9.30
C THR A 100 -7.59 -18.35 -8.06
N PRO A 101 -8.04 -19.22 -7.15
CA PRO A 101 -8.63 -18.77 -5.87
C PRO A 101 -7.57 -18.19 -4.95
N ILE A 102 -7.96 -17.21 -4.12
CA ILE A 102 -7.05 -16.64 -3.11
C ILE A 102 -6.70 -17.65 -2.01
N LEU A 103 -7.61 -18.59 -1.70
CA LEU A 103 -7.37 -19.66 -0.76
C LEU A 103 -6.22 -20.55 -1.24
N ASP A 104 -5.24 -20.80 -0.38
CA ASP A 104 -4.00 -21.52 -0.62
C ASP A 104 -3.04 -20.87 -1.65
N ALA A 105 -3.42 -19.73 -2.26
CA ALA A 105 -2.55 -19.02 -3.19
C ALA A 105 -1.28 -18.50 -2.49
N ARG A 106 -0.13 -18.67 -3.13
CA ARG A 106 1.15 -18.15 -2.67
C ARG A 106 1.35 -16.74 -3.23
N ILE A 107 1.38 -15.75 -2.36
CA ILE A 107 1.44 -14.33 -2.72
C ILE A 107 2.80 -13.74 -2.37
N ALA A 108 3.58 -13.36 -3.37
CA ALA A 108 4.80 -12.60 -3.17
C ALA A 108 4.47 -11.17 -2.72
N VAL A 109 4.91 -10.79 -1.51
CA VAL A 109 4.73 -9.45 -0.94
C VAL A 109 6.07 -8.75 -0.96
N LEU A 110 6.23 -7.76 -1.84
CA LEU A 110 7.47 -7.03 -2.06
C LEU A 110 7.46 -5.70 -1.31
N GLY A 111 8.29 -5.61 -0.28
CA GLY A 111 8.39 -4.49 0.65
C GLY A 111 7.54 -4.67 1.90
N TYR A 112 8.22 -4.74 3.04
CA TYR A 112 7.60 -4.87 4.37
C TYR A 112 7.86 -3.65 5.26
N ALA A 113 8.88 -2.86 4.98
CA ALA A 113 9.09 -1.54 5.58
C ALA A 113 7.91 -0.60 5.31
N TYR A 114 7.80 0.53 6.01
CA TYR A 114 6.81 1.54 5.67
C TYR A 114 7.35 2.62 4.72
N LEU A 115 8.67 2.68 4.54
CA LEU A 115 9.36 3.71 3.78
C LEU A 115 10.35 3.07 2.81
N GLU A 116 10.51 3.68 1.63
CA GLU A 116 11.51 3.27 0.63
C GLU A 116 12.93 3.31 1.22
N ASP A 117 13.74 2.31 0.86
CA ASP A 117 15.17 2.20 1.20
C ASP A 117 15.46 2.33 2.71
N SER A 118 14.62 1.69 3.51
CA SER A 118 14.68 1.68 4.98
C SER A 118 14.25 0.32 5.53
N ASP A 119 14.75 -0.02 6.70
CA ASP A 119 14.36 -1.20 7.49
C ASP A 119 13.25 -0.91 8.52
N ASP A 120 12.71 0.31 8.53
CA ASP A 120 11.71 0.72 9.51
C ASP A 120 10.33 0.12 9.22
N THR A 121 9.88 -0.76 10.10
CA THR A 121 8.60 -1.48 9.98
C THR A 121 7.47 -0.91 10.84
N ARG A 122 7.70 0.23 11.52
CA ARG A 122 6.71 0.80 12.44
C ARG A 122 5.40 1.17 11.74
N ASN A 123 4.30 0.56 12.19
CA ASN A 123 2.97 0.73 11.58
C ASN A 123 2.96 0.57 10.06
N SER A 124 3.78 -0.34 9.52
CA SER A 124 3.77 -0.61 8.08
C SER A 124 2.40 -1.07 7.60
N PRO A 125 1.88 -0.48 6.51
CA PRO A 125 0.65 -0.93 5.86
C PRO A 125 0.71 -2.39 5.40
N THR A 126 1.89 -2.88 5.06
CA THR A 126 2.10 -4.27 4.64
C THR A 126 1.71 -5.28 5.72
N ARG A 127 1.81 -4.91 7.01
CA ARG A 127 1.36 -5.77 8.10
C ARG A 127 -0.15 -6.05 8.04
N ALA A 128 -0.94 -5.04 7.71
CA ALA A 128 -2.40 -5.19 7.57
C ALA A 128 -2.76 -6.04 6.34
N LEU A 129 -2.05 -5.83 5.22
CA LEU A 129 -2.19 -6.65 4.01
C LEU A 129 -1.86 -8.12 4.31
N VAL A 130 -0.72 -8.41 4.92
CA VAL A 130 -0.28 -9.78 5.25
C VAL A 130 -1.25 -10.46 6.21
N ALA A 131 -1.71 -9.73 7.24
CA ALA A 131 -2.72 -10.27 8.17
C ALA A 131 -4.00 -10.65 7.42
N ARG A 132 -4.47 -9.79 6.51
CA ARG A 132 -5.67 -10.08 5.71
C ARG A 132 -5.47 -11.26 4.76
N LEU A 133 -4.30 -11.40 4.14
CA LEU A 133 -3.99 -12.56 3.30
C LEU A 133 -4.07 -13.88 4.10
N TYR A 134 -3.52 -13.91 5.32
CA TYR A 134 -3.65 -15.09 6.19
C TYR A 134 -5.12 -15.37 6.57
N GLU A 135 -5.93 -14.35 6.86
CA GLU A 135 -7.36 -14.53 7.14
C GLU A 135 -8.12 -15.15 5.96
N LEU A 136 -7.70 -14.85 4.73
CA LEU A 136 -8.26 -15.41 3.49
C LEU A 136 -7.71 -16.80 3.15
N GLY A 137 -6.79 -17.33 3.97
CA GLY A 137 -6.14 -18.63 3.76
C GLY A 137 -5.04 -18.60 2.69
N ALA A 138 -4.57 -17.44 2.26
CA ALA A 138 -3.43 -17.31 1.37
C ALA A 138 -2.10 -17.55 2.10
N GLN A 139 -1.03 -17.77 1.34
CA GLN A 139 0.33 -18.01 1.84
C GLN A 139 1.26 -16.86 1.41
N PRO A 140 1.36 -15.76 2.18
CA PRO A 140 2.24 -14.66 1.84
C PRO A 140 3.71 -15.06 1.95
N VAL A 141 4.49 -14.74 0.91
CA VAL A 141 5.95 -14.88 0.86
C VAL A 141 6.55 -13.48 0.82
N ILE A 142 7.13 -13.05 1.94
CA ILE A 142 7.62 -11.68 2.10
C ILE A 142 9.05 -11.58 1.59
N HIS A 143 9.33 -10.56 0.79
CA HIS A 143 10.66 -10.11 0.44
C HIS A 143 10.79 -8.62 0.75
N ASP A 144 11.90 -8.23 1.39
CA ASP A 144 12.28 -6.84 1.60
C ASP A 144 13.81 -6.76 1.63
N PRO A 145 14.45 -5.98 0.75
CA PRO A 145 15.91 -5.95 0.65
C PRO A 145 16.60 -5.34 1.87
N TRP A 146 15.88 -4.52 2.65
CA TRP A 146 16.43 -3.80 3.80
C TRP A 146 16.22 -4.53 5.13
N ILE A 147 15.33 -5.51 5.18
CA ILE A 147 15.01 -6.24 6.40
C ILE A 147 15.70 -7.60 6.38
N ALA A 148 16.64 -7.83 7.30
CA ALA A 148 17.48 -9.02 7.35
C ALA A 148 16.72 -10.35 7.30
N GLU A 149 15.54 -10.42 7.92
CA GLU A 149 14.68 -11.61 7.91
C GLU A 149 14.10 -11.91 6.53
N TYR A 150 13.87 -10.87 5.71
CA TYR A 150 13.14 -10.97 4.44
C TYR A 150 14.01 -10.75 3.21
N ASN A 151 15.29 -10.43 3.36
CA ASN A 151 16.19 -10.15 2.25
C ASN A 151 16.59 -11.42 1.45
N GLY A 152 17.38 -11.24 0.40
CA GLY A 152 17.87 -12.29 -0.47
C GLY A 152 17.57 -12.02 -1.94
N ASP A 153 17.82 -12.99 -2.80
CA ASP A 153 17.46 -12.86 -4.21
C ASP A 153 15.94 -12.88 -4.36
N VAL A 154 15.40 -11.79 -4.91
CA VAL A 154 13.94 -11.61 -5.06
C VAL A 154 13.34 -12.70 -5.96
N TYR A 155 14.01 -13.09 -7.04
CA TYR A 155 13.48 -14.06 -8.00
C TYR A 155 13.42 -15.47 -7.40
N GLU A 156 14.41 -15.83 -6.58
CA GLU A 156 14.38 -17.11 -5.85
C GLU A 156 13.30 -17.12 -4.77
N LYS A 157 13.12 -16.01 -4.06
CA LYS A 157 12.06 -15.89 -3.01
C LYS A 157 10.65 -16.01 -3.59
N VAL A 158 10.37 -15.37 -4.72
CA VAL A 158 9.02 -15.32 -5.31
C VAL A 158 8.72 -16.50 -6.24
N LYS A 159 9.70 -17.37 -6.46
CA LYS A 159 9.55 -18.53 -7.35
C LYS A 159 8.37 -19.40 -6.99
N GLY A 160 7.50 -19.63 -7.97
CA GLY A 160 6.28 -20.43 -7.80
C GLY A 160 5.21 -19.74 -6.94
N CYS A 161 5.26 -18.42 -6.74
CA CYS A 161 4.12 -17.66 -6.24
C CYS A 161 3.10 -17.44 -7.36
N ASP A 162 1.82 -17.43 -7.00
CA ASP A 162 0.71 -17.27 -7.95
C ASP A 162 0.52 -15.80 -8.35
N ALA A 163 0.87 -14.87 -7.48
CA ALA A 163 0.85 -13.44 -7.77
C ALA A 163 1.93 -12.69 -6.98
N ALA A 164 2.21 -11.45 -7.38
CA ALA A 164 3.09 -10.54 -6.66
C ALA A 164 2.42 -9.18 -6.44
N VAL A 165 2.62 -8.60 -5.24
CA VAL A 165 2.19 -7.26 -4.90
C VAL A 165 3.38 -6.44 -4.40
N VAL A 166 3.57 -5.23 -4.96
CA VAL A 166 4.60 -4.29 -4.51
C VAL A 166 3.96 -3.32 -3.55
N MET A 167 4.37 -3.37 -2.29
CA MET A 167 3.84 -2.52 -1.22
C MET A 167 4.73 -1.32 -0.94
N VAL A 168 6.04 -1.44 -1.17
CA VAL A 168 7.02 -0.37 -0.97
C VAL A 168 7.91 -0.29 -2.21
N ALA A 169 8.09 0.93 -2.74
CA ALA A 169 8.86 1.16 -3.96
C ALA A 169 10.36 1.33 -3.67
N HIS A 170 11.00 0.31 -3.01
CA HIS A 170 12.45 0.30 -2.84
C HIS A 170 13.17 0.48 -4.17
N SER A 171 14.34 1.10 -4.14
CA SER A 171 15.12 1.35 -5.36
C SER A 171 15.41 0.07 -6.14
N GLU A 172 15.67 -1.04 -5.47
CA GLU A 172 15.88 -2.35 -6.09
C GLU A 172 14.65 -2.85 -6.88
N TYR A 173 13.43 -2.55 -6.42
CA TYR A 173 12.22 -2.97 -7.15
C TYR A 173 11.93 -2.13 -8.39
N LYS A 174 12.46 -0.90 -8.46
CA LYS A 174 12.35 -0.04 -9.66
C LYS A 174 13.19 -0.58 -10.81
N GLU A 175 14.21 -1.38 -10.50
CA GLU A 175 15.14 -1.99 -11.46
C GLU A 175 14.82 -3.47 -11.77
N LEU A 176 13.72 -4.02 -11.24
CA LEU A 176 13.32 -5.40 -11.49
C LEU A 176 13.07 -5.65 -12.99
N ASP A 177 13.67 -6.71 -13.51
CA ASP A 177 13.28 -7.29 -14.80
C ASP A 177 11.91 -7.99 -14.65
N LEU A 178 10.86 -7.30 -15.09
CA LEU A 178 9.49 -7.80 -15.02
C LEU A 178 9.27 -9.08 -15.87
N ASN A 179 10.03 -9.27 -16.95
CA ASN A 179 9.94 -10.51 -17.75
C ASN A 179 10.53 -11.69 -16.98
N LYS A 180 11.68 -11.47 -16.31
CA LYS A 180 12.25 -12.48 -15.43
C LYS A 180 11.33 -12.77 -14.24
N LEU A 181 10.77 -11.74 -13.61
CA LEU A 181 9.80 -11.92 -12.54
C LEU A 181 8.62 -12.77 -12.98
N LYS A 182 8.01 -12.43 -14.10
CA LYS A 182 6.95 -13.21 -14.72
C LYS A 182 7.34 -14.68 -14.94
N SER A 183 8.56 -14.95 -15.44
CA SER A 183 9.01 -16.30 -15.76
C SER A 183 9.20 -17.20 -14.54
N VAL A 184 9.33 -16.66 -13.35
CA VAL A 184 9.51 -17.44 -12.11
C VAL A 184 8.22 -17.61 -11.31
N LEU A 185 7.18 -16.81 -11.59
CA LEU A 185 5.85 -16.99 -11.01
C LEU A 185 5.16 -18.25 -11.57
N ALA A 186 4.22 -18.81 -10.82
CA ALA A 186 3.47 -20.00 -11.23
C ALA A 186 2.42 -19.70 -12.31
N SER A 187 1.82 -18.50 -12.26
CA SER A 187 0.88 -17.98 -13.26
C SER A 187 1.36 -16.61 -13.71
N PRO A 188 2.06 -16.52 -14.85
CA PRO A 188 2.68 -15.30 -15.34
C PRO A 188 1.69 -14.31 -15.99
#